data_b9c940a18e811f0a59600382c8fb7871
#
_entry.id   b9c940a18e811f0a59600382c8fb7871
#
_cell.length_a   1.000
_cell.length_b   1.000
_cell.length_c   1.000
_cell.angle_alpha   90.00
_cell.angle_beta   90.00
_cell.angle_gamma   90.00
#
_symmetry.space_group_name_H-M   'P 1'
#
loop_
_entity.id
_entity.type
_entity.pdbx_description
1 polymer ?
#
loop_
_entity_poly.entity_id
_entity_poly.type
_entity_poly.pdbx_seq_one_letter_code
_entity_poly.pdbx_strand_id
1 'polypeptide(L)'
;MKKFLIFICILVIGYFVWNTAYYRLGIYIDFRPDTPVETFMKTDEDTIYMLRDGRWEAFEIRGVDMGVGIPGEWATDYAIDRETYLRWFGWIQEMGANTIRVYTILHDDFYNAFYEYNHSREEQGEEPLYLLHGVWVNDYILNSHRDGFDEEFRQTFIDDCRMLVDIVHGKKTLSLGYGLGSGSYRKDISSW
;
A
#
# COMPACT_ATOMS: atom_id res chain seq x y z
N MET A 1 -43.94 -5.49 -9.53
CA MET A 1 -43.29 -4.70 -8.48
C MET A 1 -42.61 -5.59 -7.41
N LYS A 2 -43.30 -6.48 -6.68
CA LYS A 2 -42.69 -7.28 -5.61
C LYS A 2 -41.48 -8.13 -6.07
N LYS A 3 -41.57 -8.82 -7.22
CA LYS A 3 -40.47 -9.64 -7.76
C LYS A 3 -39.24 -8.81 -8.12
N PHE A 4 -39.43 -7.60 -8.63
CA PHE A 4 -38.34 -6.67 -8.95
C PHE A 4 -37.65 -6.15 -7.69
N LEU A 5 -38.42 -5.81 -6.64
CA LEU A 5 -37.86 -5.40 -5.36
C LEU A 5 -37.04 -6.52 -4.70
N ILE A 6 -37.56 -7.76 -4.73
CA ILE A 6 -36.82 -8.93 -4.22
C ILE A 6 -35.50 -9.10 -4.98
N PHE A 7 -35.50 -8.98 -6.30
CA PHE A 7 -34.28 -9.10 -7.11
C PHE A 7 -33.25 -8.01 -6.72
N ILE A 8 -33.66 -6.76 -6.54
CA ILE A 8 -32.76 -5.69 -6.07
C ILE A 8 -32.20 -6.02 -4.67
N CYS A 9 -33.05 -6.47 -3.76
CA CYS A 9 -32.58 -6.85 -2.41
C CYS A 9 -31.51 -7.96 -2.47
N ILE A 10 -31.68 -8.96 -3.33
CA ILE A 10 -30.69 -10.03 -3.50
C ILE A 10 -29.36 -9.48 -4.02
N LEU A 11 -29.38 -8.57 -5.01
CA LEU A 11 -28.17 -7.93 -5.54
C LEU A 11 -27.44 -7.12 -4.47
N VAL A 12 -28.20 -6.34 -3.68
CA VAL A 12 -27.63 -5.53 -2.60
C VAL A 12 -27.00 -6.42 -1.51
N ILE A 13 -27.69 -7.45 -1.09
CA ILE A 13 -27.15 -8.41 -0.10
C ILE A 13 -25.90 -9.10 -0.69
N GLY A 14 -25.97 -9.58 -1.93
CA GLY A 14 -24.84 -10.20 -2.62
C GLY A 14 -23.61 -9.28 -2.68
N TYR A 15 -23.82 -8.00 -2.98
CA TYR A 15 -22.75 -6.99 -2.96
C TYR A 15 -22.13 -6.86 -1.57
N PHE A 16 -22.92 -6.74 -0.50
CA PHE A 16 -22.40 -6.62 0.85
C PHE A 16 -21.65 -7.86 1.32
N VAL A 17 -22.16 -9.04 0.99
CA VAL A 17 -21.48 -10.32 1.29
C VAL A 17 -20.15 -10.40 0.57
N TRP A 18 -20.13 -10.11 -0.73
CA TRP A 18 -18.90 -10.11 -1.52
C TRP A 18 -17.90 -9.07 -1.01
N ASN A 19 -18.36 -7.84 -0.75
CA ASN A 19 -17.50 -6.78 -0.23
C ASN A 19 -16.85 -7.16 1.10
N THR A 20 -17.62 -7.75 2.02
CA THR A 20 -17.10 -8.21 3.30
C THR A 20 -16.13 -9.36 3.13
N ALA A 21 -16.50 -10.38 2.36
CA ALA A 21 -15.64 -11.54 2.13
C ALA A 21 -14.32 -11.14 1.50
N TYR A 22 -14.37 -10.39 0.41
CA TYR A 22 -13.18 -10.01 -0.36
C TYR A 22 -12.27 -9.04 0.39
N TYR A 23 -12.81 -7.90 0.83
CA TYR A 23 -11.97 -6.81 1.33
C TYR A 23 -11.69 -6.84 2.84
N ARG A 24 -12.54 -7.50 3.63
CA ARG A 24 -12.36 -7.57 5.09
C ARG A 24 -11.79 -8.91 5.55
N LEU A 25 -12.25 -10.00 4.95
CA LEU A 25 -11.86 -11.35 5.36
C LEU A 25 -10.76 -11.95 4.46
N GLY A 26 -10.42 -11.31 3.33
CA GLY A 26 -9.41 -11.80 2.40
C GLY A 26 -9.81 -13.10 1.70
N ILE A 27 -11.12 -13.38 1.61
CA ILE A 27 -11.63 -14.57 0.96
C ILE A 27 -11.87 -14.24 -0.52
N TYR A 28 -11.01 -14.77 -1.38
CA TYR A 28 -11.15 -14.64 -2.83
C TYR A 28 -10.76 -15.94 -3.54
N ILE A 29 -11.25 -16.08 -4.76
CA ILE A 29 -10.89 -17.21 -5.62
C ILE A 29 -9.81 -16.72 -6.58
N ASP A 30 -8.65 -17.34 -6.50
CA ASP A 30 -7.60 -17.13 -7.50
C ASP A 30 -7.90 -18.01 -8.70
N PHE A 31 -8.20 -17.38 -9.83
CA PHE A 31 -8.47 -18.10 -11.09
C PHE A 31 -7.20 -18.45 -11.88
N ARG A 32 -6.04 -17.97 -11.42
CA ARG A 32 -4.75 -18.19 -12.06
C ARG A 32 -3.64 -18.42 -11.03
N PRO A 33 -3.77 -19.44 -10.19
CA PRO A 33 -2.84 -19.66 -9.06
C PRO A 33 -1.40 -19.96 -9.50
N ASP A 34 -1.22 -20.42 -10.73
CA ASP A 34 0.10 -20.77 -11.30
C ASP A 34 0.72 -19.61 -12.11
N THR A 35 0.12 -18.41 -12.08
CA THR A 35 0.72 -17.26 -12.79
C THR A 35 2.04 -16.89 -12.08
N PRO A 36 3.17 -16.86 -12.80
CA PRO A 36 4.43 -16.44 -12.21
C PRO A 36 4.33 -15.02 -11.66
N VAL A 37 4.97 -14.79 -10.52
CA VAL A 37 5.12 -13.44 -9.99
C VAL A 37 6.12 -12.71 -10.89
N GLU A 38 5.65 -11.68 -11.58
CA GLU A 38 6.51 -10.79 -12.35
C GLU A 38 7.01 -9.67 -11.44
N THR A 39 8.30 -9.41 -11.49
CA THR A 39 8.91 -8.29 -10.78
C THR A 39 9.47 -7.30 -11.77
N PHE A 40 9.30 -6.02 -11.52
CA PHE A 40 9.91 -4.97 -12.32
C PHE A 40 11.22 -4.43 -11.71
N MET A 41 11.57 -4.90 -10.51
CA MET A 41 12.83 -4.61 -9.85
C MET A 41 13.59 -5.89 -9.46
N LYS A 42 14.89 -5.84 -9.52
CA LYS A 42 15.80 -6.88 -9.01
C LYS A 42 17.07 -6.25 -8.46
N THR A 43 17.78 -7.02 -7.64
CA THR A 43 19.12 -6.64 -7.15
C THR A 43 20.16 -7.62 -7.67
N ASP A 44 21.35 -7.12 -7.91
CA ASP A 44 22.54 -7.92 -8.24
C ASP A 44 23.76 -7.25 -7.58
N GLU A 45 24.41 -7.98 -6.66
CA GLU A 45 25.48 -7.47 -5.81
C GLU A 45 25.07 -6.18 -5.07
N ASP A 46 25.55 -5.03 -5.53
CA ASP A 46 25.35 -3.72 -4.93
C ASP A 46 24.43 -2.80 -5.74
N THR A 47 23.85 -3.33 -6.82
CA THR A 47 23.07 -2.53 -7.77
C THR A 47 21.60 -2.98 -7.80
N ILE A 48 20.69 -2.00 -7.82
CA ILE A 48 19.28 -2.21 -8.07
C ILE A 48 19.03 -1.98 -9.55
N TYR A 49 18.28 -2.88 -10.17
CA TYR A 49 17.86 -2.77 -11.56
C TYR A 49 16.35 -2.68 -11.65
N MET A 50 15.90 -1.90 -12.61
CA MET A 50 14.49 -1.77 -12.98
C MET A 50 14.29 -2.28 -14.40
N LEU A 51 13.18 -2.97 -14.65
CA LEU A 51 12.78 -3.42 -15.96
C LEU A 51 12.03 -2.29 -16.67
N ARG A 52 12.64 -1.74 -17.73
CA ARG A 52 12.06 -0.71 -18.60
C ARG A 52 12.11 -1.19 -20.04
N ASP A 53 10.98 -1.15 -20.72
CA ASP A 53 10.87 -1.57 -22.13
C ASP A 53 11.54 -2.93 -22.44
N GLY A 54 11.38 -3.88 -21.51
CA GLY A 54 11.95 -5.22 -21.61
C GLY A 54 13.46 -5.31 -21.37
N ARG A 55 14.10 -4.27 -20.85
CA ARG A 55 15.53 -4.23 -20.51
C ARG A 55 15.74 -3.89 -19.03
N TRP A 56 16.74 -4.55 -18.44
CA TRP A 56 17.17 -4.25 -17.08
C TRP A 56 18.15 -3.09 -17.10
N GLU A 57 17.78 -1.98 -16.46
CA GLU A 57 18.59 -0.77 -16.34
C GLU A 57 18.92 -0.52 -14.89
N ALA A 58 20.13 -0.05 -14.59
CA ALA A 58 20.53 0.32 -13.25
C ALA A 58 19.63 1.48 -12.74
N PHE A 59 19.10 1.32 -11.55
CA PHE A 59 18.20 2.28 -10.91
C PHE A 59 18.83 2.85 -9.66
N GLU A 60 19.10 4.15 -9.67
CA GLU A 60 19.61 4.88 -8.51
C GLU A 60 18.44 5.45 -7.71
N ILE A 61 18.30 5.00 -6.46
CA ILE A 61 17.28 5.53 -5.54
C ILE A 61 17.70 6.90 -5.04
N ARG A 62 16.92 7.92 -5.37
CA ARG A 62 16.95 9.25 -4.76
C ARG A 62 15.67 9.45 -4.00
N GLY A 63 15.67 9.03 -2.73
CA GLY A 63 14.47 8.85 -1.95
C GLY A 63 14.27 9.88 -0.84
N VAL A 64 13.03 10.04 -0.44
CA VAL A 64 12.60 10.82 0.72
C VAL A 64 11.81 9.91 1.65
N ASP A 65 12.19 9.88 2.93
CA ASP A 65 11.37 9.25 3.96
C ASP A 65 10.16 10.12 4.27
N MET A 66 8.97 9.52 4.24
CA MET A 66 7.72 10.19 4.56
C MET A 66 7.05 9.50 5.76
N GLY A 67 6.78 10.28 6.80
CA GLY A 67 6.06 9.83 7.99
C GLY A 67 4.57 10.16 7.93
N VAL A 68 3.92 10.07 9.08
CA VAL A 68 2.47 10.28 9.27
C VAL A 68 2.13 11.60 9.96
N GLY A 69 3.13 12.35 10.42
CA GLY A 69 2.95 13.57 11.18
C GLY A 69 3.00 14.83 10.33
N ILE A 70 2.22 15.82 10.74
CA ILE A 70 2.28 17.19 10.22
C ILE A 70 2.39 18.16 11.40
N PRO A 71 3.04 19.32 11.24
CA PRO A 71 3.18 20.29 12.33
C PRO A 71 1.82 20.72 12.89
N GLY A 72 1.67 20.63 14.20
CA GLY A 72 0.44 20.99 14.89
C GLY A 72 -0.50 19.82 15.20
N GLU A 73 -0.27 18.64 14.65
CA GLU A 73 -1.09 17.45 14.85
C GLU A 73 -0.25 16.29 15.41
N TRP A 74 -0.89 15.35 16.07
CA TRP A 74 -0.21 14.13 16.52
C TRP A 74 -0.04 13.15 15.38
N ALA A 75 1.09 12.47 15.33
CA ALA A 75 1.34 11.44 14.30
C ALA A 75 0.27 10.34 14.26
N THR A 76 -0.32 10.03 15.42
CA THR A 76 -1.41 9.04 15.55
C THR A 76 -2.75 9.50 14.99
N ASP A 77 -2.90 10.79 14.66
CA ASP A 77 -4.16 11.32 14.12
C ASP A 77 -4.26 11.14 12.61
N TYR A 78 -3.14 10.78 11.97
CA TYR A 78 -3.07 10.60 10.50
C TYR A 78 -3.69 11.79 9.75
N ALA A 79 -3.38 13.01 10.20
CA ALA A 79 -4.03 14.24 9.76
C ALA A 79 -3.63 14.72 8.36
N ILE A 80 -2.77 13.99 7.66
CA ILE A 80 -2.36 14.34 6.30
C ILE A 80 -3.44 13.89 5.33
N ASP A 81 -4.09 14.86 4.69
CA ASP A 81 -5.11 14.60 3.69
C ASP A 81 -4.52 14.32 2.29
N ARG A 82 -5.38 13.80 1.41
CA ARG A 82 -5.02 13.47 0.03
C ARG A 82 -4.42 14.65 -0.74
N GLU A 83 -4.96 15.85 -0.57
CA GLU A 83 -4.49 17.05 -1.29
C GLU A 83 -3.09 17.48 -0.85
N THR A 84 -2.80 17.33 0.43
CA THR A 84 -1.46 17.57 0.99
C THR A 84 -0.46 16.55 0.44
N TYR A 85 -0.82 15.28 0.36
CA TYR A 85 0.03 14.26 -0.26
C TYR A 85 0.33 14.57 -1.74
N LEU A 86 -0.69 14.90 -2.54
CA LEU A 86 -0.50 15.26 -3.95
C LEU A 86 0.48 16.42 -4.12
N ARG A 87 0.33 17.46 -3.30
CA ARG A 87 1.23 18.63 -3.30
C ARG A 87 2.67 18.24 -2.93
N TRP A 88 2.85 17.39 -1.91
CA TRP A 88 4.16 16.95 -1.48
C TRP A 88 4.84 16.03 -2.49
N PHE A 89 4.11 15.15 -3.15
CA PHE A 89 4.65 14.32 -4.24
C PHE A 89 5.21 15.18 -5.37
N GLY A 90 4.50 16.26 -5.74
CA GLY A 90 5.02 17.24 -6.70
C GLY A 90 6.33 17.86 -6.24
N TRP A 91 6.40 18.38 -5.00
CA TRP A 91 7.62 18.99 -4.48
C TRP A 91 8.78 17.99 -4.35
N ILE A 92 8.51 16.76 -3.93
CA ILE A 92 9.52 15.70 -3.83
C ILE A 92 10.12 15.43 -5.22
N GLN A 93 9.31 15.35 -6.24
CA GLN A 93 9.80 15.12 -7.59
C GLN A 93 10.48 16.34 -8.22
N GLU A 94 9.99 17.55 -7.95
CA GLU A 94 10.63 18.81 -8.37
C GLU A 94 12.06 18.96 -7.84
N MET A 95 12.35 18.47 -6.64
CA MET A 95 13.73 18.48 -6.11
C MET A 95 14.60 17.32 -6.63
N GLY A 96 14.09 16.51 -7.57
CA GLY A 96 14.84 15.47 -8.24
C GLY A 96 14.81 14.09 -7.57
N ALA A 97 13.95 13.89 -6.56
CA ALA A 97 13.72 12.58 -5.98
C ALA A 97 12.82 11.71 -6.89
N ASN A 98 13.06 10.42 -6.89
CA ASN A 98 12.31 9.44 -7.68
C ASN A 98 11.61 8.39 -6.82
N THR A 99 11.87 8.37 -5.52
CA THR A 99 11.36 7.33 -4.61
C THR A 99 10.88 7.95 -3.30
N ILE A 100 9.75 7.47 -2.82
CA ILE A 100 9.26 7.73 -1.47
C ILE A 100 9.43 6.47 -0.65
N ARG A 101 9.97 6.59 0.55
CA ARG A 101 9.97 5.50 1.52
C ARG A 101 8.96 5.79 2.61
N VAL A 102 8.09 4.82 2.88
CA VAL A 102 7.25 4.78 4.08
C VAL A 102 7.54 3.49 4.85
N TYR A 103 7.38 3.52 6.17
CA TYR A 103 7.79 2.41 7.05
C TYR A 103 6.65 1.88 7.91
N THR A 104 5.44 2.39 7.69
CA THR A 104 4.20 1.91 8.32
C THR A 104 3.03 2.04 7.35
N ILE A 105 1.95 1.30 7.62
CA ILE A 105 0.72 1.44 6.86
C ILE A 105 0.10 2.81 7.17
N LEU A 106 -0.13 3.60 6.13
CA LEU A 106 -0.71 4.92 6.20
C LEU A 106 -2.24 4.87 6.03
N HIS A 107 -2.92 6.01 6.24
CA HIS A 107 -4.32 6.17 5.89
C HIS A 107 -4.52 5.99 4.38
N ASP A 108 -5.71 5.59 3.94
CA ASP A 108 -6.00 5.33 2.52
C ASP A 108 -5.85 6.57 1.63
N ASP A 109 -5.88 7.78 2.20
CA ASP A 109 -5.59 9.02 1.49
C ASP A 109 -4.20 9.04 0.85
N PHE A 110 -3.18 8.46 1.50
CA PHE A 110 -1.85 8.33 0.90
C PHE A 110 -1.89 7.47 -0.36
N TYR A 111 -2.48 6.29 -0.30
CA TYR A 111 -2.50 5.34 -1.42
C TYR A 111 -3.37 5.85 -2.57
N ASN A 112 -4.48 6.52 -2.24
CA ASN A 112 -5.33 7.16 -3.24
C ASN A 112 -4.60 8.31 -3.94
N ALA A 113 -3.90 9.16 -3.19
CA ALA A 113 -3.09 10.24 -3.74
C ALA A 113 -1.92 9.70 -4.59
N PHE A 114 -1.23 8.66 -4.11
CA PHE A 114 -0.10 8.05 -4.82
C PHE A 114 -0.53 7.44 -6.15
N TYR A 115 -1.65 6.71 -6.16
CA TYR A 115 -2.24 6.20 -7.39
C TYR A 115 -2.56 7.33 -8.37
N GLU A 116 -3.28 8.35 -7.92
CA GLU A 116 -3.71 9.46 -8.77
C GLU A 116 -2.53 10.23 -9.34
N TYR A 117 -1.54 10.51 -8.50
CA TYR A 117 -0.34 11.22 -8.92
C TYR A 117 0.40 10.46 -10.02
N ASN A 118 0.70 9.19 -9.79
CA ASN A 118 1.45 8.38 -10.74
C ASN A 118 0.66 8.11 -12.03
N HIS A 119 -0.63 7.81 -11.92
CA HIS A 119 -1.50 7.60 -13.07
C HIS A 119 -1.54 8.84 -13.99
N SER A 120 -1.66 10.03 -13.39
CA SER A 120 -1.63 11.27 -14.16
C SER A 120 -0.29 11.50 -14.87
N ARG A 121 0.82 11.09 -14.26
CA ARG A 121 2.15 11.22 -14.87
C ARG A 121 2.34 10.24 -16.02
N GLU A 122 1.92 8.99 -15.85
CA GLU A 122 1.98 7.99 -16.92
C GLU A 122 1.14 8.40 -18.14
N GLU A 123 -0.06 8.97 -17.92
CA GLU A 123 -0.89 9.51 -19.01
C GLU A 123 -0.20 10.65 -19.78
N GLN A 124 0.71 11.38 -19.12
CA GLN A 124 1.51 12.44 -19.73
C GLN A 124 2.85 11.95 -20.30
N GLY A 125 3.15 10.66 -20.16
CA GLY A 125 4.44 10.07 -20.56
C GLY A 125 5.60 10.50 -19.67
N GLU A 126 5.32 10.86 -18.42
CA GLU A 126 6.31 11.29 -17.44
C GLU A 126 6.64 10.16 -16.45
N GLU A 127 7.85 10.22 -15.87
CA GLU A 127 8.29 9.23 -14.88
C GLU A 127 7.45 9.28 -13.60
N PRO A 128 6.98 8.13 -13.10
CA PRO A 128 6.27 8.05 -11.82
C PRO A 128 7.22 8.23 -10.63
N LEU A 129 6.66 8.39 -9.44
CA LEU A 129 7.36 8.15 -8.18
C LEU A 129 7.28 6.66 -7.81
N TYR A 130 8.38 6.10 -7.32
CA TYR A 130 8.42 4.73 -6.84
C TYR A 130 8.23 4.67 -5.32
N LEU A 131 7.64 3.58 -4.83
CA LEU A 131 7.35 3.39 -3.42
C LEU A 131 8.22 2.29 -2.82
N LEU A 132 9.00 2.62 -1.82
CA LEU A 132 9.67 1.67 -0.96
C LEU A 132 8.86 1.55 0.34
N HIS A 133 8.00 0.55 0.41
CA HIS A 133 7.11 0.36 1.54
C HIS A 133 7.68 -0.65 2.54
N GLY A 134 7.99 -0.18 3.74
CA GLY A 134 8.42 -1.02 4.86
C GLY A 134 7.25 -1.48 5.72
N VAL A 135 7.50 -2.48 6.54
CA VAL A 135 6.61 -2.93 7.62
C VAL A 135 7.23 -2.54 8.94
N TRP A 136 6.45 -1.87 9.80
CA TRP A 136 6.91 -1.51 11.12
C TRP A 136 7.09 -2.77 11.98
N VAL A 137 8.29 -2.95 12.49
CA VAL A 137 8.57 -4.03 13.44
C VAL A 137 8.09 -3.59 14.82
N ASN A 138 7.25 -4.40 15.46
CA ASN A 138 6.71 -4.09 16.77
C ASN A 138 7.82 -4.05 17.83
N ASP A 139 8.32 -2.87 18.14
CA ASP A 139 9.40 -2.62 19.10
C ASP A 139 8.96 -2.83 20.57
N TYR A 140 7.66 -2.81 20.85
CA TYR A 140 7.15 -3.11 22.19
C TYR A 140 7.53 -4.53 22.62
N ILE A 141 7.46 -5.51 21.71
CA ILE A 141 7.89 -6.90 21.99
C ILE A 141 9.40 -6.95 22.23
N LEU A 142 10.19 -6.24 21.42
CA LEU A 142 11.64 -6.17 21.58
C LEU A 142 12.02 -5.48 22.90
N ASN A 143 11.34 -4.41 23.28
CA ASN A 143 11.58 -3.69 24.52
C ASN A 143 11.16 -4.48 25.78
N SER A 144 10.37 -5.53 25.62
CA SER A 144 10.00 -6.46 26.71
C SER A 144 11.04 -7.56 26.96
N HIS A 145 12.23 -7.48 26.35
CA HIS A 145 13.30 -8.48 26.45
C HIS A 145 12.92 -9.87 25.92
N ARG A 146 11.96 -9.96 25.01
CA ARG A 146 11.60 -11.19 24.31
C ARG A 146 12.53 -11.40 23.11
N ASP A 147 12.67 -12.67 22.72
CA ASP A 147 13.43 -13.03 21.53
C ASP A 147 12.70 -12.54 20.26
N GLY A 148 13.41 -11.86 19.36
CA GLY A 148 12.87 -11.40 18.09
C GLY A 148 12.46 -12.53 17.14
N PHE A 149 12.88 -13.77 17.41
CA PHE A 149 12.47 -14.99 16.70
C PHE A 149 11.36 -15.78 17.39
N ASP A 150 10.80 -15.24 18.50
CA ASP A 150 9.63 -15.81 19.15
C ASP A 150 8.49 -16.02 18.13
N GLU A 151 7.81 -17.16 18.23
CA GLU A 151 6.79 -17.56 17.23
C GLU A 151 5.65 -16.55 17.12
N GLU A 152 5.18 -16.00 18.23
CA GLU A 152 4.11 -14.99 18.22
C GLU A 152 4.55 -13.72 17.50
N PHE A 153 5.78 -13.26 17.77
CA PHE A 153 6.34 -12.08 17.11
C PHE A 153 6.53 -12.32 15.61
N ARG A 154 7.10 -13.45 15.24
CA ARG A 154 7.31 -13.85 13.85
C ARG A 154 6.00 -13.94 13.09
N GLN A 155 4.97 -14.55 13.68
CA GLN A 155 3.67 -14.68 13.05
C GLN A 155 2.99 -13.32 12.86
N THR A 156 3.03 -12.44 13.86
CA THR A 156 2.49 -11.08 13.78
C THR A 156 3.14 -10.30 12.63
N PHE A 157 4.47 -10.37 12.53
CA PHE A 157 5.20 -9.69 11.45
C PHE A 157 4.85 -10.24 10.06
N ILE A 158 4.69 -11.56 9.94
CA ILE A 158 4.26 -12.19 8.67
C ILE A 158 2.85 -11.72 8.30
N ASP A 159 1.94 -11.62 9.26
CA ASP A 159 0.56 -11.18 9.01
C ASP A 159 0.51 -9.70 8.62
N ASP A 160 1.36 -8.85 9.21
CA ASP A 160 1.52 -7.46 8.80
C ASP A 160 2.08 -7.34 7.38
N CYS A 161 3.06 -8.17 7.01
CA CYS A 161 3.57 -8.23 5.64
C CYS A 161 2.48 -8.63 4.63
N ARG A 162 1.66 -9.63 4.96
CA ARG A 162 0.53 -10.06 4.12
C ARG A 162 -0.50 -8.96 3.98
N MET A 163 -0.82 -8.30 5.09
CA MET A 163 -1.75 -7.17 5.09
C MET A 163 -1.25 -6.03 4.20
N LEU A 164 0.05 -5.72 4.24
CA LEU A 164 0.66 -4.73 3.36
C LEU A 164 0.51 -5.12 1.88
N VAL A 165 0.78 -6.37 1.53
CA VAL A 165 0.58 -6.86 0.15
C VAL A 165 -0.86 -6.66 -0.30
N ASP A 166 -1.85 -7.01 0.52
CA ASP A 166 -3.27 -6.78 0.22
C ASP A 166 -3.59 -5.29 0.01
N ILE A 167 -2.97 -4.40 0.81
CA ILE A 167 -3.15 -2.95 0.71
C ILE A 167 -2.60 -2.42 -0.61
N VAL A 168 -1.36 -2.77 -0.93
CA VAL A 168 -0.67 -2.33 -2.16
C VAL A 168 -1.43 -2.77 -3.41
N HIS A 169 -2.04 -3.96 -3.36
CA HIS A 169 -2.89 -4.47 -4.43
C HIS A 169 -4.35 -3.99 -4.39
N GLY A 170 -4.70 -3.06 -3.52
CA GLY A 170 -6.05 -2.51 -3.44
C GLY A 170 -7.13 -3.49 -2.95
N LYS A 171 -6.75 -4.48 -2.14
CA LYS A 171 -7.61 -5.59 -1.71
C LYS A 171 -7.97 -5.56 -0.22
N LYS A 172 -7.83 -4.43 0.45
CA LYS A 172 -8.02 -4.35 1.91
C LYS A 172 -8.97 -3.25 2.36
N THR A 173 -9.67 -3.51 3.44
CA THR A 173 -10.33 -2.50 4.27
C THR A 173 -9.90 -2.73 5.71
N LEU A 174 -9.33 -1.70 6.32
CA LEU A 174 -8.97 -1.69 7.74
C LEU A 174 -9.95 -0.79 8.50
N SER A 175 -10.39 -1.26 9.66
CA SER A 175 -11.01 -0.43 10.68
C SER A 175 -9.97 -0.17 11.76
N LEU A 176 -9.87 1.07 12.19
CA LEU A 176 -8.91 1.63 13.14
C LEU A 176 -8.24 0.61 14.06
N GLY A 177 -6.94 0.45 13.90
CA GLY A 177 -6.07 -0.20 14.87
C GLY A 177 -5.03 0.80 15.38
N TYR A 178 -4.60 0.66 16.61
CA TYR A 178 -3.52 1.46 17.18
C TYR A 178 -2.25 1.36 16.33
N GLY A 179 -1.75 2.52 15.87
CA GLY A 179 -0.47 2.61 15.14
C GLY A 179 -0.52 2.12 13.69
N LEU A 180 -1.71 1.84 13.15
CA LEU A 180 -1.93 1.51 11.75
C LEU A 180 -2.89 2.51 11.13
N GLY A 181 -2.66 2.83 9.86
CA GLY A 181 -3.64 3.56 9.06
C GLY A 181 -4.97 2.82 9.01
N SER A 182 -6.03 3.53 8.71
CA SER A 182 -7.35 2.96 8.47
C SER A 182 -7.88 3.44 7.14
N GLY A 183 -8.83 2.71 6.57
CA GLY A 183 -9.48 3.14 5.35
C GLY A 183 -9.87 2.00 4.42
N SER A 184 -10.23 2.39 3.21
CA SER A 184 -10.63 1.49 2.14
C SER A 184 -9.62 1.52 1.00
N TYR A 185 -8.62 0.67 1.09
CA TYR A 185 -7.54 0.53 0.11
C TYR A 185 -8.09 -0.19 -1.12
N ARG A 186 -8.34 0.54 -2.20
CA ARG A 186 -9.02 0.09 -3.43
C ARG A 186 -8.19 0.30 -4.68
N LYS A 187 -7.07 0.97 -4.56
CA LYS A 187 -6.20 1.27 -5.69
C LYS A 187 -5.04 0.31 -5.71
N ASP A 188 -4.81 -0.33 -6.83
CA ASP A 188 -3.62 -1.14 -7.06
C ASP A 188 -2.46 -0.21 -7.42
N ILE A 189 -1.46 -0.17 -6.56
CA ILE A 189 -0.24 0.63 -6.71
C ILE A 189 1.01 -0.24 -6.85
N SER A 190 0.83 -1.53 -7.10
CA SER A 190 1.93 -2.52 -7.12
C SER A 190 2.89 -2.38 -8.30
N SER A 191 2.60 -1.50 -9.25
CA SER A 191 3.44 -1.23 -10.42
C SER A 191 4.47 -0.10 -10.23
N TRP A 192 4.44 0.57 -9.05
CA TRP A 192 5.34 1.71 -8.77
C TRP A 192 6.23 1.55 -7.55
#